data_14522d39d7363e1d3e85060642009c72
#
_entry.id   14522d39d7363e1d3e85060642009c72
#
_cell.length_a   1.000
_cell.length_b   1.000
_cell.length_c   1.000
_cell.angle_alpha   90.00
_cell.angle_beta   90.00
_cell.angle_gamma   90.00
#
_symmetry.space_group_name_H-M   'P 1'
#
loop_
_entity.id
_entity.type
_entity.pdbx_description
1 polymer ?
#
loop_
_entity_poly.entity_id
_entity_poly.type
_entity_poly.pdbx_seq_one_letter_code
_entity_poly.pdbx_strand_id
1 'polypeptide(L)'
;MPGTLFIVATPIGNLEDLTFRALRTLREVDLIAAEDTRRTSKLLAHYDVRKPLVSLHEHNENREADRLIAKLESGLNVALVSDAGTPTIADPGFHLVARARAAGITIVPIPGPSAVIAALSASGLPADVFVFMGFPPASGTARARWFERLTEEPATVVFYESPHRIARTMAELSENLGERAIVVCRELTKVNEELVEWNKSVPVREQGEFVVVAGPIQPREIIEPEAVSVALFIGQVTERLDLEEPEAIALAATHFRIAAPRASKLLKKGRILLKRSSDNQES
;
A
#
# COMPACT_ATOMS: atom_id res chain seq x y z
N MET A 1 -29.76 -14.27 22.46
CA MET A 1 -29.28 -13.56 21.27
C MET A 1 -27.82 -13.90 21.09
N PRO A 2 -27.32 -14.05 19.89
CA PRO A 2 -25.88 -14.24 19.65
C PRO A 2 -25.08 -13.09 20.27
N GLY A 3 -23.84 -13.37 20.69
CA GLY A 3 -22.89 -12.38 21.13
C GLY A 3 -22.32 -11.57 19.97
N THR A 4 -21.35 -10.71 20.26
CA THR A 4 -20.70 -9.81 19.30
C THR A 4 -19.22 -10.17 19.16
N LEU A 5 -18.73 -10.19 17.91
CA LEU A 5 -17.30 -10.28 17.61
C LEU A 5 -16.73 -8.86 17.46
N PHE A 6 -15.78 -8.50 18.32
CA PHE A 6 -15.06 -7.23 18.27
C PHE A 6 -13.70 -7.44 17.65
N ILE A 7 -13.38 -6.67 16.60
CA ILE A 7 -12.04 -6.68 15.98
C ILE A 7 -11.27 -5.50 16.59
N VAL A 8 -10.34 -5.78 17.49
CA VAL A 8 -9.72 -4.77 18.32
C VAL A 8 -8.28 -4.54 17.91
N ALA A 9 -7.98 -3.35 17.41
CA ALA A 9 -6.62 -2.94 17.12
C ALA A 9 -5.81 -2.74 18.42
N THR A 10 -4.57 -3.23 18.41
CA THR A 10 -3.63 -3.18 19.54
C THR A 10 -2.41 -2.32 19.21
N PRO A 11 -1.65 -1.85 20.21
CA PRO A 11 -0.44 -1.06 20.00
C PRO A 11 0.58 -1.73 19.08
N ILE A 12 1.25 -0.92 18.25
CA ILE A 12 2.29 -1.41 17.33
C ILE A 12 3.72 -1.25 17.89
N GLY A 13 3.85 -0.63 19.07
CA GLY A 13 5.15 -0.41 19.71
C GLY A 13 5.07 0.40 21.00
N ASN A 14 4.10 1.30 21.09
CA ASN A 14 3.86 2.13 22.27
C ASN A 14 2.52 1.78 22.92
N LEU A 15 2.54 1.35 24.16
CA LEU A 15 1.34 0.96 24.88
C LEU A 15 0.30 2.10 24.97
N GLU A 16 0.74 3.36 25.01
CA GLU A 16 -0.14 4.52 25.07
C GLU A 16 -1.05 4.68 23.84
N ASP A 17 -0.74 3.98 22.73
CA ASP A 17 -1.57 3.98 21.53
C ASP A 17 -2.84 3.13 21.67
N LEU A 18 -3.03 2.39 22.76
CA LEU A 18 -4.28 1.67 22.99
C LEU A 18 -5.43 2.65 23.22
N THR A 19 -6.45 2.62 22.36
CA THR A 19 -7.57 3.55 22.50
C THR A 19 -8.41 3.24 23.73
N PHE A 20 -9.03 4.27 24.32
CA PHE A 20 -9.96 4.10 25.45
C PHE A 20 -11.10 3.12 25.14
N ARG A 21 -11.59 3.13 23.87
CA ARG A 21 -12.63 2.21 23.43
C ARG A 21 -12.11 0.78 23.34
N ALA A 22 -10.90 0.57 22.84
CA ALA A 22 -10.27 -0.75 22.81
C ALA A 22 -10.11 -1.30 24.22
N LEU A 23 -9.55 -0.52 25.15
CA LEU A 23 -9.38 -0.90 26.54
C LEU A 23 -10.72 -1.26 27.21
N ARG A 24 -11.75 -0.43 27.02
CA ARG A 24 -13.10 -0.72 27.54
C ARG A 24 -13.66 -2.02 26.96
N THR A 25 -13.56 -2.21 25.64
CA THR A 25 -14.02 -3.43 24.97
C THR A 25 -13.32 -4.68 25.54
N LEU A 26 -11.99 -4.63 25.70
CA LEU A 26 -11.20 -5.74 26.26
C LEU A 26 -11.59 -6.04 27.72
N ARG A 27 -12.08 -5.05 28.48
CA ARG A 27 -12.62 -5.25 29.85
C ARG A 27 -14.01 -5.86 29.86
N GLU A 28 -14.82 -5.61 28.85
CA GLU A 28 -16.24 -6.00 28.81
C GLU A 28 -16.50 -7.36 28.16
N VAL A 29 -15.68 -7.79 27.18
CA VAL A 29 -15.85 -9.07 26.49
C VAL A 29 -15.67 -10.28 27.43
N ASP A 30 -16.23 -11.40 27.06
CA ASP A 30 -16.15 -12.65 27.83
C ASP A 30 -14.86 -13.42 27.53
N LEU A 31 -14.32 -13.26 26.32
CA LEU A 31 -13.18 -14.02 25.81
C LEU A 31 -12.37 -13.16 24.83
N ILE A 32 -11.06 -13.37 24.81
CA ILE A 32 -10.17 -12.75 23.83
C ILE A 32 -9.48 -13.84 23.01
N ALA A 33 -9.68 -13.81 21.70
CA ALA A 33 -8.94 -14.60 20.72
C ALA A 33 -7.68 -13.80 20.31
N ALA A 34 -6.52 -14.38 20.52
CA ALA A 34 -5.22 -13.74 20.35
C ALA A 34 -4.27 -14.58 19.50
N GLU A 35 -3.46 -13.95 18.69
CA GLU A 35 -2.43 -14.61 17.88
C GLU A 35 -1.37 -15.26 18.79
N ASP A 36 -0.66 -14.48 19.60
CA ASP A 36 0.18 -14.99 20.72
C ASP A 36 -0.40 -14.57 22.07
N THR A 37 -0.97 -15.54 22.77
CA THR A 37 -1.59 -15.32 24.10
C THR A 37 -0.60 -14.78 25.13
N ARG A 38 0.70 -15.03 24.97
CA ARG A 38 1.75 -14.54 25.90
C ARG A 38 1.96 -13.04 25.72
N ARG A 39 1.97 -12.54 24.47
CA ARG A 39 2.07 -11.11 24.15
C ARG A 39 0.82 -10.37 24.61
N THR A 40 -0.35 -10.90 24.25
CA THR A 40 -1.62 -10.33 24.68
C THR A 40 -1.76 -10.31 26.19
N SER A 41 -1.34 -11.36 26.90
CA SER A 41 -1.34 -11.38 28.38
C SER A 41 -0.50 -10.25 28.99
N LYS A 42 0.66 -9.93 28.40
CA LYS A 42 1.48 -8.79 28.87
C LYS A 42 0.79 -7.46 28.64
N LEU A 43 0.15 -7.27 27.46
CA LEU A 43 -0.64 -6.08 27.17
C LEU A 43 -1.77 -5.90 28.17
N LEU A 44 -2.56 -6.96 28.41
CA LEU A 44 -3.69 -6.94 29.34
C LEU A 44 -3.23 -6.67 30.79
N ALA A 45 -2.12 -7.29 31.21
CA ALA A 45 -1.55 -7.08 32.55
C ALA A 45 -1.13 -5.63 32.79
N HIS A 46 -0.59 -4.95 31.76
CA HIS A 46 -0.22 -3.53 31.85
C HIS A 46 -1.44 -2.62 32.15
N TYR A 47 -2.63 -3.01 31.67
CA TYR A 47 -3.86 -2.26 31.87
C TYR A 47 -4.78 -2.84 32.96
N ASP A 48 -4.29 -3.76 33.80
CA ASP A 48 -5.06 -4.46 34.83
C ASP A 48 -6.33 -5.14 34.29
N VAL A 49 -6.25 -5.72 33.08
CA VAL A 49 -7.32 -6.48 32.46
C VAL A 49 -7.06 -7.97 32.63
N ARG A 50 -8.04 -8.71 33.16
CA ARG A 50 -7.97 -10.17 33.33
C ARG A 50 -9.12 -10.82 32.58
N LYS A 51 -8.82 -11.50 31.46
CA LYS A 51 -9.77 -12.19 30.61
C LYS A 51 -9.23 -13.54 30.15
N PRO A 52 -10.10 -14.51 29.94
CA PRO A 52 -9.73 -15.77 29.29
C PRO A 52 -9.15 -15.49 27.90
N LEU A 53 -8.05 -16.17 27.56
CA LEU A 53 -7.40 -16.09 26.26
C LEU A 53 -7.53 -17.42 25.53
N VAL A 54 -7.75 -17.34 24.21
CA VAL A 54 -7.71 -18.48 23.28
C VAL A 54 -6.72 -18.13 22.18
N SER A 55 -5.82 -19.04 21.86
CA SER A 55 -4.87 -18.85 20.77
C SER A 55 -5.55 -19.06 19.42
N LEU A 56 -5.40 -18.06 18.52
CA LEU A 56 -5.88 -18.12 17.14
C LEU A 56 -4.76 -17.60 16.23
N HIS A 57 -4.02 -18.52 15.65
CA HIS A 57 -2.89 -18.25 14.74
C HIS A 57 -3.09 -19.00 13.41
N GLU A 58 -2.31 -18.69 12.41
CA GLU A 58 -2.41 -19.23 11.05
C GLU A 58 -2.62 -20.76 11.00
N HIS A 59 -1.89 -21.52 11.83
CA HIS A 59 -1.94 -22.99 11.79
C HIS A 59 -3.17 -23.61 12.46
N ASN A 60 -3.88 -22.88 13.33
CA ASN A 60 -5.06 -23.41 14.05
C ASN A 60 -6.35 -22.66 13.70
N GLU A 61 -6.28 -21.58 12.94
CA GLU A 61 -7.39 -20.64 12.72
C GLU A 61 -8.68 -21.33 12.30
N ASN A 62 -8.62 -22.25 11.34
CA ASN A 62 -9.81 -22.94 10.85
C ASN A 62 -10.58 -23.69 11.95
N ARG A 63 -9.85 -24.42 12.79
CA ARG A 63 -10.45 -25.21 13.88
C ARG A 63 -10.95 -24.32 15.01
N GLU A 64 -10.16 -23.33 15.39
CA GLU A 64 -10.54 -22.45 16.49
C GLU A 64 -11.64 -21.46 16.08
N ALA A 65 -11.74 -21.08 14.80
CA ALA A 65 -12.86 -20.30 14.30
C ALA A 65 -14.20 -20.99 14.55
N ASP A 66 -14.33 -22.29 14.26
CA ASP A 66 -15.58 -23.04 14.54
C ASP A 66 -15.96 -23.00 16.01
N ARG A 67 -14.98 -23.18 16.91
CA ARG A 67 -15.21 -23.13 18.36
C ARG A 67 -15.63 -21.76 18.85
N LEU A 68 -15.02 -20.71 18.27
CA LEU A 68 -15.36 -19.33 18.61
C LEU A 68 -16.74 -18.94 18.08
N ILE A 69 -17.12 -19.41 16.89
CA ILE A 69 -18.48 -19.22 16.35
C ILE A 69 -19.51 -19.85 17.29
N ALA A 70 -19.33 -21.09 17.74
CA ALA A 70 -20.23 -21.71 18.67
C ALA A 70 -20.36 -20.93 20.00
N LYS A 71 -19.29 -20.33 20.50
CA LYS A 71 -19.31 -19.45 21.67
C LYS A 71 -20.12 -18.17 21.43
N LEU A 72 -19.89 -17.52 20.28
CA LEU A 72 -20.63 -16.32 19.86
C LEU A 72 -22.14 -16.64 19.70
N GLU A 73 -22.48 -17.76 19.09
CA GLU A 73 -23.88 -18.23 18.98
C GLU A 73 -24.54 -18.50 20.36
N SER A 74 -23.76 -18.95 21.35
CA SER A 74 -24.23 -19.13 22.73
C SER A 74 -24.43 -17.82 23.50
N GLY A 75 -24.07 -16.66 22.90
CA GLY A 75 -24.28 -15.34 23.47
C GLY A 75 -23.02 -14.71 24.09
N LEU A 76 -21.86 -15.35 24.02
CA LEU A 76 -20.60 -14.77 24.50
C LEU A 76 -20.06 -13.70 23.55
N ASN A 77 -19.58 -12.62 24.10
CA ASN A 77 -18.85 -11.57 23.39
C ASN A 77 -17.36 -11.94 23.27
N VAL A 78 -16.82 -11.84 22.07
CA VAL A 78 -15.42 -12.20 21.79
C VAL A 78 -14.69 -11.02 21.19
N ALA A 79 -13.50 -10.70 21.69
CA ALA A 79 -12.56 -9.81 21.02
C ALA A 79 -11.52 -10.62 20.24
N LEU A 80 -11.27 -10.26 19.00
CA LEU A 80 -10.13 -10.71 18.21
C LEU A 80 -9.06 -9.64 18.29
N VAL A 81 -7.83 -10.02 18.65
CA VAL A 81 -6.64 -9.18 18.67
C VAL A 81 -5.50 -9.87 17.92
N SER A 82 -4.62 -9.09 17.29
CA SER A 82 -3.33 -9.54 16.77
C SER A 82 -2.20 -9.15 17.72
N ASP A 83 -0.99 -9.59 17.45
CA ASP A 83 0.20 -9.27 18.23
C ASP A 83 0.51 -7.76 18.22
N ALA A 84 0.17 -7.08 17.10
CA ALA A 84 0.36 -5.63 16.94
C ALA A 84 -0.53 -5.09 15.80
N GLY A 85 -1.16 -3.95 16.00
CA GLY A 85 -1.96 -3.28 14.98
C GLY A 85 -3.37 -3.83 14.81
N THR A 86 -3.89 -3.79 13.61
CA THR A 86 -5.28 -4.15 13.28
C THR A 86 -5.35 -5.62 12.84
N PRO A 87 -6.11 -6.48 13.55
CA PRO A 87 -6.26 -7.89 13.19
C PRO A 87 -6.72 -8.09 11.74
N THR A 88 -6.35 -9.20 11.14
CA THR A 88 -6.64 -9.60 9.75
C THR A 88 -5.84 -8.84 8.66
N ILE A 89 -5.09 -7.81 9.02
CA ILE A 89 -4.24 -7.05 8.08
C ILE A 89 -2.81 -7.60 8.17
N ALA A 90 -2.48 -8.55 7.32
CA ALA A 90 -1.26 -9.38 7.38
C ALA A 90 -1.16 -10.28 8.62
N ASP A 91 -2.27 -10.47 9.31
CA ASP A 91 -2.42 -11.24 10.54
C ASP A 91 -3.54 -12.29 10.40
N PRO A 92 -3.59 -13.34 11.26
CA PRO A 92 -4.69 -14.30 11.29
C PRO A 92 -6.01 -13.66 11.72
N GLY A 93 -7.12 -14.33 11.45
CA GLY A 93 -8.48 -13.92 11.86
C GLY A 93 -9.48 -13.79 10.72
N PHE A 94 -9.00 -13.81 9.46
CA PHE A 94 -9.88 -13.71 8.28
C PHE A 94 -10.97 -14.79 8.29
N HIS A 95 -10.63 -16.05 8.56
CA HIS A 95 -11.60 -17.15 8.58
C HIS A 95 -12.64 -16.99 9.69
N LEU A 96 -12.25 -16.52 10.88
CA LEU A 96 -13.18 -16.22 11.96
C LEU A 96 -14.17 -15.12 11.56
N VAL A 97 -13.67 -14.01 11.01
CA VAL A 97 -14.51 -12.90 10.57
C VAL A 97 -15.46 -13.31 9.45
N ALA A 98 -14.97 -14.07 8.46
CA ALA A 98 -15.80 -14.57 7.36
C ALA A 98 -16.93 -15.49 7.85
N ARG A 99 -16.63 -16.43 8.77
CA ARG A 99 -17.62 -17.33 9.36
C ARG A 99 -18.62 -16.60 10.25
N ALA A 100 -18.16 -15.64 11.07
CA ALA A 100 -19.05 -14.81 11.89
C ALA A 100 -20.06 -14.04 11.02
N ARG A 101 -19.60 -13.48 9.89
CA ARG A 101 -20.47 -12.82 8.92
C ARG A 101 -21.48 -13.78 8.32
N ALA A 102 -21.04 -14.97 7.91
CA ALA A 102 -21.92 -16.01 7.33
C ALA A 102 -22.98 -16.50 8.34
N ALA A 103 -22.63 -16.56 9.62
CA ALA A 103 -23.54 -16.92 10.71
C ALA A 103 -24.46 -15.79 11.20
N GLY A 104 -24.40 -14.60 10.58
CA GLY A 104 -25.20 -13.43 10.98
C GLY A 104 -24.82 -12.84 12.34
N ILE A 105 -23.61 -13.14 12.84
CA ILE A 105 -23.09 -12.60 14.09
C ILE A 105 -22.69 -11.13 13.87
N THR A 106 -23.06 -10.28 14.84
CA THR A 106 -22.67 -8.87 14.82
C THR A 106 -21.15 -8.74 14.94
N ILE A 107 -20.54 -8.02 13.99
CA ILE A 107 -19.10 -7.72 13.97
C ILE A 107 -18.91 -6.23 14.16
N VAL A 108 -18.12 -5.85 15.17
CA VAL A 108 -17.84 -4.46 15.51
C VAL A 108 -16.34 -4.18 15.39
N PRO A 109 -15.89 -3.37 14.42
CA PRO A 109 -14.51 -2.92 14.37
C PRO A 109 -14.25 -1.87 15.44
N ILE A 110 -13.16 -2.04 16.17
CA ILE A 110 -12.63 -1.06 17.12
C ILE A 110 -11.37 -0.44 16.52
N PRO A 111 -11.46 0.74 15.89
CA PRO A 111 -10.32 1.40 15.28
C PRO A 111 -9.19 1.68 16.27
N GLY A 112 -7.98 1.65 15.77
CA GLY A 112 -6.79 1.94 16.57
C GLY A 112 -5.52 1.93 15.71
N PRO A 113 -4.36 1.60 16.30
CA PRO A 113 -3.08 1.67 15.63
C PRO A 113 -3.00 0.78 14.37
N SER A 114 -2.31 1.33 13.35
CA SER A 114 -1.98 0.62 12.12
C SER A 114 -0.64 1.15 11.61
N ALA A 115 0.34 0.27 11.48
CA ALA A 115 1.66 0.65 10.98
C ALA A 115 1.62 1.16 9.54
N VAL A 116 0.72 0.61 8.70
CA VAL A 116 0.50 1.06 7.31
C VAL A 116 0.04 2.52 7.29
N ILE A 117 -0.98 2.85 8.07
CA ILE A 117 -1.56 4.20 8.08
C ILE A 117 -0.61 5.19 8.76
N ALA A 118 0.06 4.78 9.85
CA ALA A 118 1.07 5.62 10.50
C ALA A 118 2.22 5.96 9.54
N ALA A 119 2.76 4.97 8.83
CA ALA A 119 3.79 5.19 7.82
C ALA A 119 3.34 6.12 6.69
N LEU A 120 2.15 5.89 6.12
CA LEU A 120 1.61 6.75 5.06
C LEU A 120 1.44 8.18 5.52
N SER A 121 0.85 8.41 6.70
CA SER A 121 0.58 9.75 7.22
C SER A 121 1.84 10.56 7.49
N ALA A 122 2.97 9.89 7.77
CA ALA A 122 4.25 10.51 8.09
C ALA A 122 5.24 10.53 6.92
N SER A 123 4.97 9.79 5.84
CA SER A 123 5.89 9.65 4.71
C SER A 123 6.06 10.90 3.85
N GLY A 124 5.09 11.82 3.87
CA GLY A 124 5.05 12.96 2.94
C GLY A 124 4.77 12.60 1.49
N LEU A 125 4.44 11.33 1.20
CA LEU A 125 4.11 10.85 -0.14
C LEU A 125 2.60 10.89 -0.38
N PRO A 126 2.12 11.08 -1.63
CA PRO A 126 0.70 11.05 -1.95
C PRO A 126 0.03 9.76 -1.48
N ALA A 127 -1.07 9.86 -0.75
CA ALA A 127 -1.77 8.73 -0.16
C ALA A 127 -3.28 8.67 -0.52
N ASP A 128 -3.72 9.47 -1.50
CA ASP A 128 -5.12 9.46 -1.98
C ASP A 128 -5.52 8.08 -2.52
N VAL A 129 -4.57 7.43 -3.20
CA VAL A 129 -4.68 6.04 -3.63
C VAL A 129 -3.41 5.32 -3.22
N PHE A 130 -3.55 4.24 -2.48
CA PHE A 130 -2.42 3.39 -2.11
C PHE A 130 -2.77 1.90 -2.16
N VAL A 131 -1.75 1.08 -2.32
CA VAL A 131 -1.86 -0.38 -2.31
C VAL A 131 -0.97 -0.93 -1.20
N PHE A 132 -1.56 -1.70 -0.27
CA PHE A 132 -0.81 -2.46 0.71
C PHE A 132 -0.49 -3.85 0.14
N MET A 133 0.78 -4.20 0.09
CA MET A 133 1.26 -5.44 -0.53
C MET A 133 1.77 -6.49 0.49
N GLY A 134 1.49 -6.32 1.78
CA GLY A 134 1.92 -7.26 2.82
C GLY A 134 3.43 -7.38 2.92
N PHE A 135 3.95 -8.60 3.09
CA PHE A 135 5.38 -8.90 3.06
C PHE A 135 5.81 -9.43 1.69
N PRO A 136 6.94 -8.97 1.14
CA PRO A 136 7.54 -9.61 -0.03
C PRO A 136 7.79 -11.11 0.22
N PRO A 137 7.49 -12.01 -0.70
CA PRO A 137 7.88 -13.40 -0.59
C PRO A 137 9.39 -13.55 -0.38
N ALA A 138 9.80 -14.60 0.35
CA ALA A 138 11.20 -14.78 0.72
C ALA A 138 12.13 -14.96 -0.48
N SER A 139 11.69 -15.68 -1.52
CA SER A 139 12.50 -16.00 -2.70
C SER A 139 11.65 -16.55 -3.85
N GLY A 140 12.31 -16.86 -4.97
CA GLY A 140 11.74 -17.59 -6.09
C GLY A 140 10.79 -16.77 -6.95
N THR A 141 10.00 -17.45 -7.78
CA THR A 141 9.09 -16.85 -8.78
C THR A 141 8.02 -15.95 -8.11
N ALA A 142 7.59 -16.31 -6.91
CA ALA A 142 6.60 -15.50 -6.16
C ALA A 142 7.18 -14.12 -5.81
N ARG A 143 8.47 -14.06 -5.40
CA ARG A 143 9.16 -12.80 -5.13
C ARG A 143 9.34 -11.96 -6.40
N ALA A 144 9.76 -12.58 -7.50
CA ALA A 144 9.90 -11.89 -8.78
C ALA A 144 8.58 -11.26 -9.24
N ARG A 145 7.47 -12.02 -9.20
CA ARG A 145 6.14 -11.50 -9.53
C ARG A 145 5.67 -10.39 -8.59
N TRP A 146 6.06 -10.45 -7.32
CA TRP A 146 5.73 -9.42 -6.37
C TRP A 146 6.44 -8.09 -6.71
N PHE A 147 7.73 -8.16 -7.10
CA PHE A 147 8.48 -6.98 -7.56
C PHE A 147 7.95 -6.44 -8.89
N GLU A 148 7.61 -7.31 -9.84
CA GLU A 148 6.97 -6.94 -11.10
C GLU A 148 5.69 -6.13 -10.84
N ARG A 149 4.78 -6.68 -10.01
CA ARG A 149 3.56 -5.99 -9.61
C ARG A 149 3.84 -4.65 -8.92
N LEU A 150 4.82 -4.58 -8.02
CA LEU A 150 5.19 -3.34 -7.34
C LEU A 150 5.71 -2.30 -8.34
N THR A 151 6.48 -2.72 -9.34
CA THR A 151 7.03 -1.85 -10.38
C THR A 151 5.94 -1.29 -11.30
N GLU A 152 4.91 -2.06 -11.58
CA GLU A 152 3.78 -1.68 -12.45
C GLU A 152 2.69 -0.87 -11.72
N GLU A 153 2.64 -0.94 -10.39
CA GLU A 153 1.60 -0.27 -9.60
C GLU A 153 1.76 1.26 -9.67
N PRO A 154 0.82 2.00 -10.27
CA PRO A 154 0.94 3.44 -10.43
C PRO A 154 0.74 4.22 -9.13
N ALA A 155 0.01 3.65 -8.16
CA ALA A 155 -0.28 4.29 -6.88
C ALA A 155 0.90 4.18 -5.89
N THR A 156 0.77 4.84 -4.75
CA THR A 156 1.67 4.63 -3.62
C THR A 156 1.55 3.20 -3.11
N VAL A 157 2.68 2.52 -2.95
CA VAL A 157 2.74 1.15 -2.43
C VAL A 157 3.30 1.15 -1.02
N VAL A 158 2.63 0.42 -0.13
CA VAL A 158 3.11 0.19 1.24
C VAL A 158 3.31 -1.30 1.45
N PHE A 159 4.40 -1.67 2.10
CA PHE A 159 4.63 -3.06 2.45
C PHE A 159 5.47 -3.19 3.73
N TYR A 160 5.39 -4.34 4.37
CA TYR A 160 6.21 -4.70 5.52
C TYR A 160 7.48 -5.42 5.09
N GLU A 161 8.54 -5.27 5.87
CA GLU A 161 9.74 -6.09 5.69
C GLU A 161 10.40 -6.45 7.01
N SER A 162 11.03 -7.61 7.03
CA SER A 162 11.77 -8.09 8.19
C SER A 162 13.19 -7.53 8.24
N PRO A 163 13.80 -7.40 9.43
CA PRO A 163 15.17 -6.89 9.56
C PRO A 163 16.20 -7.72 8.78
N HIS A 164 16.00 -9.03 8.70
CA HIS A 164 16.92 -9.93 8.02
C HIS A 164 16.86 -9.85 6.50
N ARG A 165 15.86 -9.17 5.92
CA ARG A 165 15.64 -9.09 4.47
C ARG A 165 15.64 -7.67 3.94
N ILE A 166 15.57 -6.66 4.82
CA ILE A 166 15.41 -5.27 4.41
C ILE A 166 16.55 -4.81 3.47
N ALA A 167 17.81 -5.11 3.80
CA ALA A 167 18.94 -4.70 2.96
C ALA A 167 18.86 -5.29 1.55
N ARG A 168 18.55 -6.58 1.44
CA ARG A 168 18.34 -7.24 0.14
C ARG A 168 17.16 -6.63 -0.61
N THR A 169 16.03 -6.40 0.08
CA THR A 169 14.82 -5.83 -0.54
C THR A 169 15.09 -4.43 -1.05
N MET A 170 15.82 -3.60 -0.29
CA MET A 170 16.18 -2.26 -0.73
C MET A 170 17.14 -2.26 -1.94
N ALA A 171 18.08 -3.22 -2.01
CA ALA A 171 18.93 -3.39 -3.19
C ALA A 171 18.08 -3.72 -4.44
N GLU A 172 17.17 -4.70 -4.34
CA GLU A 172 16.26 -5.05 -5.44
C GLU A 172 15.35 -3.87 -5.85
N LEU A 173 14.86 -3.06 -4.90
CA LEU A 173 14.11 -1.84 -5.20
C LEU A 173 14.96 -0.81 -5.97
N SER A 174 16.23 -0.67 -5.60
CA SER A 174 17.17 0.21 -6.27
C SER A 174 17.33 -0.08 -7.76
N GLU A 175 17.29 -1.36 -8.10
CA GLU A 175 17.44 -1.83 -9.48
C GLU A 175 16.14 -1.67 -10.29
N ASN A 176 14.98 -1.79 -9.65
CA ASN A 176 13.70 -1.95 -10.34
C ASN A 176 12.79 -0.71 -10.33
N LEU A 177 12.89 0.16 -9.32
CA LEU A 177 11.91 1.25 -9.14
C LEU A 177 12.30 2.59 -9.80
N GLY A 178 13.46 2.66 -10.46
CA GLY A 178 13.89 3.91 -11.11
C GLY A 178 14.02 5.07 -10.11
N GLU A 179 13.28 6.16 -10.35
CA GLU A 179 13.32 7.39 -9.55
C GLU A 179 12.13 7.53 -8.57
N ARG A 180 11.39 6.44 -8.29
CA ARG A 180 10.32 6.50 -7.29
C ARG A 180 10.89 6.91 -5.93
N ALA A 181 10.26 7.88 -5.28
CA ALA A 181 10.59 8.25 -3.92
C ALA A 181 10.24 7.10 -2.96
N ILE A 182 11.13 6.79 -2.03
CA ILE A 182 10.95 5.72 -1.06
C ILE A 182 11.20 6.30 0.33
N VAL A 183 10.26 6.04 1.25
CA VAL A 183 10.42 6.32 2.67
C VAL A 183 10.45 5.00 3.43
N VAL A 184 11.49 4.82 4.22
CA VAL A 184 11.64 3.67 5.12
C VAL A 184 11.27 4.12 6.52
N CYS A 185 10.22 3.56 7.06
CA CYS A 185 9.78 3.75 8.44
C CYS A 185 10.25 2.55 9.27
N ARG A 186 11.05 2.80 10.28
CA ARG A 186 11.59 1.78 11.17
C ARG A 186 11.13 2.01 12.59
N GLU A 187 10.74 0.94 13.30
CA GLU A 187 10.39 0.96 14.72
C GLU A 187 9.35 2.03 15.08
N LEU A 188 8.33 2.19 14.22
CA LEU A 188 7.24 3.17 14.44
C LEU A 188 6.67 3.07 15.85
N THR A 189 6.45 4.22 16.48
CA THR A 189 5.97 4.42 17.86
C THR A 189 6.93 3.99 18.99
N LYS A 190 8.07 3.36 18.66
CA LYS A 190 9.06 2.89 19.65
C LYS A 190 10.15 3.95 19.89
N VAL A 191 10.95 3.72 20.94
CA VAL A 191 12.04 4.64 21.33
C VAL A 191 13.07 4.90 20.21
N ASN A 192 13.24 3.94 19.31
CA ASN A 192 14.14 4.05 18.16
C ASN A 192 13.39 4.29 16.84
N GLU A 193 12.27 4.98 16.90
CA GLU A 193 11.50 5.37 15.71
C GLU A 193 12.36 6.18 14.74
N GLU A 194 12.31 5.82 13.48
CA GLU A 194 13.08 6.47 12.44
C GLU A 194 12.28 6.46 11.13
N LEU A 195 12.19 7.64 10.50
CA LEU A 195 11.63 7.81 9.17
C LEU A 195 12.73 8.40 8.28
N VAL A 196 13.11 7.65 7.27
CA VAL A 196 14.20 8.04 6.37
C VAL A 196 13.69 8.07 4.93
N GLU A 197 13.82 9.22 4.29
CA GLU A 197 13.75 9.28 2.84
C GLU A 197 14.97 8.53 2.30
N TRP A 198 14.71 7.38 1.69
CA TRP A 198 15.80 6.50 1.28
C TRP A 198 16.40 6.93 -0.06
N ASN A 199 17.68 7.16 -0.04
CA ASN A 199 18.49 7.28 -1.25
C ASN A 199 19.42 6.06 -1.36
N LYS A 200 19.75 5.66 -2.57
CA LYS A 200 20.54 4.46 -2.88
C LYS A 200 21.92 4.41 -2.19
N SER A 201 22.36 5.51 -1.61
CA SER A 201 23.68 5.65 -0.99
C SER A 201 23.69 5.39 0.51
N VAL A 202 22.51 5.33 1.16
CA VAL A 202 22.41 5.15 2.60
C VAL A 202 22.06 3.71 2.94
N PRO A 203 22.91 2.96 3.65
CA PRO A 203 22.57 1.62 4.11
C PRO A 203 21.46 1.66 5.17
N VAL A 204 20.49 0.76 5.03
CA VAL A 204 19.42 0.60 6.01
C VAL A 204 19.93 -0.27 7.18
N ARG A 205 19.68 0.16 8.42
CA ARG A 205 20.00 -0.66 9.62
C ARG A 205 19.16 -1.92 9.62
N GLU A 206 19.80 -3.09 9.75
CA GLU A 206 19.13 -4.40 9.70
C GLU A 206 18.57 -4.82 11.08
N GLN A 207 17.90 -3.91 11.79
CA GLN A 207 17.34 -4.15 13.13
C GLN A 207 15.98 -3.47 13.27
N GLY A 208 15.03 -4.15 13.90
CA GLY A 208 13.67 -3.65 14.16
C GLY A 208 12.66 -4.06 13.11
N GLU A 209 11.50 -3.44 13.14
CA GLU A 209 10.37 -3.67 12.23
C GLU A 209 10.30 -2.55 11.20
N PHE A 210 9.96 -2.89 9.96
CA PHE A 210 9.98 -1.96 8.86
C PHE A 210 8.64 -1.87 8.14
N VAL A 211 8.26 -0.64 7.84
CA VAL A 211 7.26 -0.32 6.84
C VAL A 211 7.93 0.50 5.75
N VAL A 212 7.83 0.06 4.52
CA VAL A 212 8.38 0.77 3.36
C VAL A 212 7.24 1.38 2.57
N VAL A 213 7.35 2.65 2.27
CA VAL A 213 6.41 3.40 1.44
C VAL A 213 7.13 3.81 0.16
N ALA A 214 6.71 3.25 -0.97
CA ALA A 214 7.17 3.66 -2.30
C ALA A 214 6.12 4.59 -2.92
N GLY A 215 6.48 5.83 -3.20
CA GLY A 215 5.59 6.83 -3.78
C GLY A 215 4.98 6.40 -5.13
N PRO A 216 4.05 7.13 -5.69
CA PRO A 216 3.44 6.80 -6.96
C PRO A 216 4.46 6.84 -8.09
N ILE A 217 4.19 6.13 -9.18
CA ILE A 217 4.95 6.34 -10.41
C ILE A 217 4.73 7.78 -10.82
N GLN A 218 5.82 8.57 -10.81
CA GLN A 218 5.75 9.92 -11.32
C GLN A 218 5.30 9.82 -12.78
N PRO A 219 4.24 10.51 -13.19
CA PRO A 219 3.98 10.66 -14.61
C PRO A 219 5.28 11.19 -15.20
N ARG A 220 5.89 10.46 -16.13
CA ARG A 220 6.98 11.09 -16.91
C ARG A 220 6.40 12.42 -17.34
N GLU A 221 7.07 13.53 -16.99
CA GLU A 221 6.73 14.82 -17.58
C GLU A 221 6.62 14.54 -19.07
N ILE A 222 5.40 14.57 -19.57
CA ILE A 222 5.18 14.60 -21.00
C ILE A 222 5.67 15.98 -21.35
N ILE A 223 6.99 16.09 -21.65
CA ILE A 223 7.51 17.30 -22.28
C ILE A 223 6.67 17.43 -23.52
N GLU A 224 5.73 18.36 -23.46
CA GLU A 224 4.77 18.54 -24.55
C GLU A 224 5.60 18.83 -25.80
N PRO A 225 5.53 17.99 -26.85
CA PRO A 225 6.37 18.20 -28.00
C PRO A 225 6.04 19.57 -28.59
N GLU A 226 7.05 20.28 -29.02
CA GLU A 226 6.86 21.57 -29.68
C GLU A 226 5.91 21.42 -30.87
N ALA A 227 4.98 22.34 -31.02
CA ALA A 227 3.96 22.27 -32.05
C ALA A 227 4.62 22.23 -33.47
N VAL A 228 5.77 22.89 -33.63
CA VAL A 228 6.55 22.85 -34.87
C VAL A 228 7.11 21.45 -35.13
N SER A 229 7.67 20.79 -34.13
CA SER A 229 8.20 19.42 -34.23
C SER A 229 7.11 18.42 -34.63
N VAL A 230 5.92 18.53 -34.05
CA VAL A 230 4.76 17.68 -34.40
C VAL A 230 4.32 17.96 -35.85
N ALA A 231 4.23 19.20 -36.25
CA ALA A 231 3.84 19.56 -37.60
C ALA A 231 4.84 19.08 -38.66
N LEU A 232 6.15 19.22 -38.40
CA LEU A 232 7.19 18.73 -39.29
C LEU A 232 7.19 17.21 -39.40
N PHE A 233 7.04 16.50 -38.28
CA PHE A 233 6.95 15.04 -38.27
C PHE A 233 5.74 14.56 -39.08
N ILE A 234 4.56 15.14 -38.88
CA ILE A 234 3.35 14.79 -39.62
C ILE A 234 3.53 15.03 -41.10
N GLY A 235 4.09 16.19 -41.48
CA GLY A 235 4.42 16.50 -42.89
C GLY A 235 5.34 15.45 -43.50
N GLN A 236 6.43 15.10 -42.82
CA GLN A 236 7.39 14.09 -43.28
C GLN A 236 6.79 12.70 -43.49
N VAL A 237 5.96 12.21 -42.53
CA VAL A 237 5.37 10.89 -42.66
C VAL A 237 4.26 10.87 -43.72
N THR A 238 3.48 11.92 -43.85
CA THR A 238 2.49 12.08 -44.94
C THR A 238 3.16 11.97 -46.28
N GLU A 239 4.27 12.71 -46.51
CA GLU A 239 4.98 12.74 -47.77
C GLU A 239 5.74 11.43 -48.07
N ARG A 240 6.42 10.86 -47.07
CA ARG A 240 7.28 9.66 -47.26
C ARG A 240 6.51 8.36 -47.32
N LEU A 241 5.39 8.25 -46.60
CA LEU A 241 4.60 7.02 -46.46
C LEU A 241 3.26 7.09 -47.20
N ASP A 242 2.98 8.19 -47.92
CA ASP A 242 1.74 8.45 -48.66
C ASP A 242 0.50 8.22 -47.75
N LEU A 243 0.54 8.75 -46.51
CA LEU A 243 -0.50 8.58 -45.51
C LEU A 243 -1.50 9.72 -45.58
N GLU A 244 -2.77 9.40 -45.36
CA GLU A 244 -3.79 10.43 -45.10
C GLU A 244 -3.52 11.15 -43.74
N GLU A 245 -3.94 12.42 -43.64
CA GLU A 245 -3.68 13.26 -42.44
C GLU A 245 -4.14 12.59 -41.13
N PRO A 246 -5.28 11.90 -41.04
CA PRO A 246 -5.69 11.20 -39.82
C PRO A 246 -4.73 10.08 -39.37
N GLU A 247 -4.18 9.34 -40.34
CA GLU A 247 -3.22 8.25 -40.10
C GLU A 247 -1.87 8.80 -39.64
N ALA A 248 -1.43 9.88 -40.28
CA ALA A 248 -0.20 10.59 -39.90
C ALA A 248 -0.32 11.20 -38.48
N ILE A 249 -1.49 11.71 -38.11
CA ILE A 249 -1.79 12.18 -36.74
C ILE A 249 -1.73 11.02 -35.76
N ALA A 250 -2.31 9.86 -36.08
CA ALA A 250 -2.24 8.69 -35.20
C ALA A 250 -0.81 8.20 -34.99
N LEU A 251 0.01 8.21 -36.06
CA LEU A 251 1.42 7.86 -35.98
C LEU A 251 2.22 8.87 -35.14
N ALA A 252 1.96 10.17 -35.30
CA ALA A 252 2.56 11.21 -34.48
C ALA A 252 2.14 11.10 -33.00
N ALA A 253 0.87 10.78 -32.72
CA ALA A 253 0.38 10.55 -31.37
C ALA A 253 1.17 9.43 -30.68
N THR A 254 1.43 8.34 -31.39
CA THR A 254 2.25 7.22 -30.90
C THR A 254 3.71 7.64 -30.71
N HIS A 255 4.32 8.29 -31.70
CA HIS A 255 5.72 8.72 -31.67
C HIS A 255 6.01 9.69 -30.52
N PHE A 256 5.17 10.70 -30.36
CA PHE A 256 5.30 11.69 -29.29
C PHE A 256 4.64 11.29 -27.97
N ARG A 257 4.01 10.13 -27.90
CA ARG A 257 3.30 9.61 -26.73
C ARG A 257 2.23 10.56 -26.17
N ILE A 258 1.47 11.18 -27.04
CA ILE A 258 0.37 12.08 -26.73
C ILE A 258 -0.95 11.55 -27.31
N ALA A 259 -2.10 12.03 -26.80
CA ALA A 259 -3.38 11.65 -27.36
C ALA A 259 -3.57 12.20 -28.80
N ALA A 260 -4.21 11.46 -29.70
CA ALA A 260 -4.44 11.88 -31.07
C ALA A 260 -5.15 13.26 -31.20
N PRO A 261 -6.17 13.61 -30.39
CA PRO A 261 -6.75 14.96 -30.39
C PRO A 261 -5.73 16.05 -30.05
N ARG A 262 -4.74 15.74 -29.20
CA ARG A 262 -3.67 16.67 -28.83
C ARG A 262 -2.68 16.84 -29.97
N ALA A 263 -2.27 15.74 -30.63
CA ALA A 263 -1.42 15.80 -31.84
C ALA A 263 -2.06 16.67 -32.94
N SER A 264 -3.37 16.50 -33.19
CA SER A 264 -4.13 17.33 -34.15
C SER A 264 -4.13 18.82 -33.78
N LYS A 265 -4.28 19.14 -32.48
CA LYS A 265 -4.21 20.54 -32.01
C LYS A 265 -2.82 21.14 -32.19
N LEU A 266 -1.78 20.38 -31.90
CA LEU A 266 -0.38 20.78 -32.07
C LEU A 266 -0.01 20.94 -33.54
N LEU A 267 -0.50 20.08 -34.44
CA LEU A 267 -0.36 20.21 -35.89
C LEU A 267 -0.87 21.57 -36.37
N LYS A 268 -2.08 21.94 -36.00
CA LYS A 268 -2.70 23.23 -36.39
C LYS A 268 -1.86 24.41 -35.91
N LYS A 269 -1.41 24.37 -34.63
CA LYS A 269 -0.54 25.43 -34.06
C LYS A 269 0.81 25.48 -34.75
N GLY A 270 1.43 24.35 -35.04
CA GLY A 270 2.76 24.25 -35.68
C GLY A 270 2.71 24.76 -37.10
N ARG A 271 1.69 24.44 -37.90
CA ARG A 271 1.47 24.98 -39.27
C ARG A 271 1.40 26.51 -39.28
N ILE A 272 0.73 27.12 -38.28
CA ILE A 272 0.62 28.58 -38.15
C ILE A 272 2.03 29.20 -37.87
N LEU A 273 2.81 28.58 -36.97
CA LEU A 273 4.14 29.04 -36.62
C LEU A 273 5.11 28.93 -37.78
N LEU A 274 5.10 27.81 -38.51
CA LEU A 274 5.93 27.62 -39.71
C LEU A 274 5.63 28.65 -40.77
N LYS A 275 4.37 28.94 -41.04
CA LYS A 275 3.96 29.96 -42.02
C LYS A 275 4.47 31.35 -41.65
N ARG A 276 4.37 31.76 -40.38
CA ARG A 276 4.90 33.04 -39.88
C ARG A 276 6.40 33.16 -40.00
N SER A 277 7.14 32.05 -39.84
CA SER A 277 8.60 32.03 -39.97
C SER A 277 9.02 32.20 -41.44
N SER A 278 8.27 31.67 -42.40
CA SER A 278 8.52 31.85 -43.85
C SER A 278 8.26 33.28 -44.27
N ASP A 279 7.16 33.88 -43.83
CA ASP A 279 6.79 35.28 -44.20
C ASP A 279 7.80 36.31 -43.65
N ASN A 280 8.48 36.01 -42.53
CA ASN A 280 9.52 36.90 -41.94
C ASN A 280 10.90 36.76 -42.61
N GLN A 281 11.12 35.75 -43.45
CA GLN A 281 12.40 35.59 -44.19
C GLN A 281 12.36 36.21 -45.59
N GLU A 282 11.16 36.52 -46.07
CA GLU A 282 10.96 37.18 -47.38
C GLU A 282 10.79 38.71 -47.29
N SER A 283 10.86 39.28 -46.08
CA SER A 283 10.80 40.72 -45.78
C SER A 283 12.18 41.27 -45.43
#